data_3d028e4af9283e1730027c548545f7c2
#
_entry.id   3d028e4af9283e1730027c548545f7c2
#
_cell.length_a   1.000
_cell.length_b   1.000
_cell.length_c   1.000
_cell.angle_alpha   90.00
_cell.angle_beta   90.00
_cell.angle_gamma   90.00
#
_symmetry.space_group_name_H-M   'P 1'
#
loop_
_entity.id
_entity.type
_entity.pdbx_description
1 polymer ?
#
loop_
_entity_poly.entity_id
_entity_poly.type
_entity_poly.pdbx_seq_one_letter_code
_entity_poly.pdbx_strand_id
1 'polypeptide(L)'
;MSDLPKRVSIDEEGPREGFQSEKKAIPVADKVRLIEALADAGLKRIACVSYVNPKRVPTMADAEEVAAAIRQKPGVQYAALWLNQQGLERALRGPLHVDGGVRVTASDTFSLKNIGKSVPDAMVEQRMSLKTFKEIGRAHV
;
A
#
# COMPACT_ATOMS: atom_id res chain seq x y z
N MET A 1 -31.92 7.12 -19.41
CA MET A 1 -31.37 6.00 -18.62
C MET A 1 -30.07 6.50 -18.00
N SER A 2 -29.80 6.23 -16.74
CA SER A 2 -28.57 6.68 -16.08
C SER A 2 -27.42 5.78 -16.55
N ASP A 3 -26.33 6.37 -17.08
CA ASP A 3 -25.10 5.66 -17.45
C ASP A 3 -24.21 5.34 -16.23
N LEU A 4 -24.71 5.60 -15.02
CA LEU A 4 -23.99 5.33 -13.78
C LEU A 4 -24.00 3.83 -13.45
N PRO A 5 -22.92 3.30 -12.91
CA PRO A 5 -22.85 1.90 -12.49
C PRO A 5 -23.85 1.61 -11.39
N LYS A 6 -24.46 0.41 -11.42
CA LYS A 6 -25.42 -0.05 -10.40
C LYS A 6 -24.76 -0.38 -9.05
N ARG A 7 -23.46 -0.61 -9.05
CA ARG A 7 -22.64 -0.91 -7.84
C ARG A 7 -21.28 -0.24 -7.97
N VAL A 8 -20.73 0.17 -6.85
CA VAL A 8 -19.37 0.68 -6.71
C VAL A 8 -18.66 -0.08 -5.59
N SER A 9 -17.34 -0.22 -5.70
CA SER A 9 -16.49 -0.67 -4.60
C SER A 9 -15.86 0.56 -3.93
N ILE A 10 -15.72 0.50 -2.61
CA ILE A 10 -15.03 1.53 -1.84
C ILE A 10 -13.69 0.94 -1.39
N ASP A 11 -12.61 1.58 -1.81
CA ASP A 11 -11.26 1.31 -1.33
C ASP A 11 -10.89 2.41 -0.34
N GLU A 12 -10.72 2.04 0.93
CA GLU A 12 -10.41 2.99 1.99
C GLU A 12 -8.89 3.20 2.09
N GLU A 13 -8.47 4.44 1.90
CA GLU A 13 -7.06 4.85 1.91
C GLU A 13 -6.69 5.69 3.15
N GLY A 14 -7.63 6.04 3.99
CA GLY A 14 -7.45 6.90 5.15
C GLY A 14 -6.34 6.45 6.11
N PRO A 15 -6.26 5.17 6.52
CA PRO A 15 -5.19 4.72 7.40
C PRO A 15 -3.80 4.85 6.77
N ARG A 16 -3.67 4.62 5.48
CA ARG A 16 -2.39 4.78 4.77
C ARG A 16 -2.10 6.26 4.47
N GLU A 17 -2.98 6.93 3.74
CA GLU A 17 -2.76 8.29 3.25
C GLU A 17 -2.88 9.33 4.37
N GLY A 18 -3.88 9.19 5.24
CA GLY A 18 -4.13 10.09 6.35
C GLY A 18 -2.97 10.06 7.34
N PHE A 19 -2.61 8.89 7.86
CA PHE A 19 -1.50 8.78 8.83
C PHE A 19 -0.15 9.18 8.24
N GLN A 20 0.07 8.96 6.94
CA GLN A 20 1.28 9.40 6.26
C GLN A 20 1.43 10.91 6.24
N SER A 21 0.31 11.63 6.17
CA SER A 21 0.25 13.10 6.09
C SER A 21 0.26 13.79 7.44
N GLU A 22 0.11 13.05 8.54
CA GLU A 22 0.08 13.61 9.89
C GLU A 22 1.46 14.12 10.33
N LYS A 23 1.46 15.24 11.07
CA LYS A 23 2.70 15.85 11.60
C LYS A 23 3.23 15.14 12.85
N LYS A 24 2.36 14.44 13.57
CA LYS A 24 2.70 13.71 14.80
C LYS A 24 2.62 12.22 14.53
N ALA A 25 3.54 11.46 15.12
CA ALA A 25 3.45 10.02 15.12
C ALA A 25 2.17 9.57 15.85
N ILE A 26 1.37 8.75 15.19
CA ILE A 26 0.18 8.13 15.77
C ILE A 26 0.61 6.78 16.34
N PRO A 27 0.24 6.45 17.59
CA PRO A 27 0.57 5.16 18.20
C PRO A 27 0.04 3.98 17.37
N VAL A 28 0.80 2.89 17.30
CA VAL A 28 0.41 1.67 16.60
C VAL A 28 -0.98 1.19 17.02
N ALA A 29 -1.28 1.18 18.32
CA ALA A 29 -2.58 0.77 18.84
C ALA A 29 -3.75 1.61 18.29
N ASP A 30 -3.55 2.92 18.08
CA ASP A 30 -4.58 3.80 17.52
C ASP A 30 -4.76 3.58 16.02
N LYS A 31 -3.66 3.32 15.28
CA LYS A 31 -3.72 2.94 13.86
C LYS A 31 -4.49 1.63 13.68
N VAL A 32 -4.16 0.60 14.46
CA VAL A 32 -4.83 -0.70 14.44
C VAL A 32 -6.31 -0.55 14.80
N ARG A 33 -6.63 0.19 15.86
CA ARG A 33 -8.02 0.43 16.28
C ARG A 33 -8.86 1.06 15.16
N LEU A 34 -8.33 2.05 14.43
CA LEU A 34 -9.04 2.64 13.29
C LEU A 34 -9.24 1.63 12.18
N ILE A 35 -8.20 0.89 11.79
CA ILE A 35 -8.27 -0.11 10.71
C ILE A 35 -9.32 -1.18 11.04
N GLU A 36 -9.34 -1.69 12.25
CA GLU A 36 -10.32 -2.68 12.70
C GLU A 36 -11.74 -2.10 12.72
N ALA A 37 -11.92 -0.85 13.17
CA ALA A 37 -13.22 -0.18 13.18
C ALA A 37 -13.77 0.04 11.75
N LEU A 38 -12.91 0.37 10.79
CA LEU A 38 -13.29 0.48 9.37
C LEU A 38 -13.75 -0.86 8.80
N ALA A 39 -13.09 -1.96 9.15
CA ALA A 39 -13.51 -3.32 8.78
C ALA A 39 -14.85 -3.70 9.43
N ASP A 40 -15.07 -3.29 10.69
CA ASP A 40 -16.33 -3.51 11.41
C ASP A 40 -17.48 -2.68 10.84
N ALA A 41 -17.18 -1.48 10.30
CA ALA A 41 -18.14 -0.64 9.57
C ALA A 41 -18.54 -1.23 8.21
N GLY A 42 -17.89 -2.33 7.76
CA GLY A 42 -18.28 -3.07 6.56
C GLY A 42 -17.44 -2.81 5.32
N LEU A 43 -16.37 -2.02 5.42
CA LEU A 43 -15.43 -1.82 4.32
C LEU A 43 -14.74 -3.13 3.93
N LYS A 44 -14.59 -3.35 2.62
CA LYS A 44 -14.08 -4.62 2.08
C LYS A 44 -12.63 -4.56 1.62
N ARG A 45 -12.11 -3.34 1.42
CA ARG A 45 -10.70 -3.11 1.09
C ARG A 45 -10.20 -1.90 1.86
N ILE A 46 -9.09 -2.06 2.57
CA ILE A 46 -8.50 -1.03 3.43
C ILE A 46 -6.99 -1.01 3.17
N ALA A 47 -6.47 0.12 2.69
CA ALA A 47 -5.03 0.35 2.60
C ALA A 47 -4.51 0.75 3.98
N CYS A 48 -3.76 -0.15 4.62
CA CYS A 48 -3.39 -0.04 6.02
C CYS A 48 -2.08 0.70 6.24
N VAL A 49 -1.05 0.39 5.44
CA VAL A 49 0.33 0.87 5.62
C VAL A 49 1.04 1.10 4.28
N SER A 50 2.16 1.83 4.34
CA SER A 50 3.11 1.96 3.23
C SER A 50 4.48 1.40 3.62
N TYR A 51 5.02 0.48 2.85
CA TYR A 51 6.40 0.02 2.96
C TYR A 51 7.35 0.94 2.20
N VAL A 52 7.39 2.21 2.61
CA VAL A 52 8.25 3.26 2.05
C VAL A 52 9.50 3.45 2.90
N ASN A 53 10.43 4.30 2.44
CA ASN A 53 11.63 4.61 3.21
C ASN A 53 11.28 5.34 4.52
N PRO A 54 11.55 4.76 5.70
CA PRO A 54 11.17 5.35 6.99
C PRO A 54 11.88 6.68 7.29
N LYS A 55 13.03 6.96 6.67
CA LYS A 55 13.70 8.26 6.78
C LYS A 55 12.97 9.36 6.01
N ARG A 56 12.25 9.00 4.94
CA ARG A 56 11.44 9.95 4.15
C ARG A 56 10.03 10.11 4.70
N VAL A 57 9.46 9.04 5.25
CA VAL A 57 8.10 9.01 5.81
C VAL A 57 8.14 8.37 7.20
N PRO A 58 8.59 9.13 8.23
CA PRO A 58 8.74 8.60 9.58
C PRO A 58 7.43 8.08 10.20
N THR A 59 6.29 8.63 9.80
CA THR A 59 4.96 8.23 10.26
C THR A 59 4.54 6.83 9.80
N MET A 60 5.28 6.23 8.83
CA MET A 60 5.11 4.86 8.34
C MET A 60 6.28 3.94 8.71
N ALA A 61 7.16 4.39 9.64
CA ALA A 61 8.29 3.58 10.08
C ALA A 61 7.88 2.30 10.84
N ASP A 62 6.67 2.30 11.39
CA ASP A 62 6.04 1.22 12.15
C ASP A 62 5.14 0.28 11.29
N ALA A 63 5.28 0.31 9.97
CA ALA A 63 4.42 -0.43 9.04
C ALA A 63 4.36 -1.94 9.34
N GLU A 64 5.48 -2.56 9.68
CA GLU A 64 5.56 -3.98 10.05
C GLU A 64 4.81 -4.28 11.34
N GLU A 65 4.94 -3.42 12.34
CA GLU A 65 4.31 -3.57 13.63
C GLU A 65 2.78 -3.44 13.51
N VAL A 66 2.32 -2.39 12.79
CA VAL A 66 0.90 -2.22 12.49
C VAL A 66 0.35 -3.43 11.73
N ALA A 67 1.03 -3.87 10.68
CA ALA A 67 0.61 -5.00 9.86
C ALA A 67 0.47 -6.30 10.68
N ALA A 68 1.39 -6.55 11.60
CA ALA A 68 1.37 -7.73 12.46
C ALA A 68 0.29 -7.68 13.54
N ALA A 69 -0.10 -6.48 13.99
CA ALA A 69 -1.06 -6.28 15.07
C ALA A 69 -2.54 -6.32 14.62
N ILE A 70 -2.83 -6.15 13.33
CA ILE A 70 -4.20 -6.15 12.79
C ILE A 70 -4.82 -7.55 12.91
N ARG A 71 -5.98 -7.64 13.55
CA ARG A 71 -6.82 -8.85 13.50
C ARG A 71 -7.60 -8.87 12.19
N GLN A 72 -7.16 -9.68 11.24
CA GLN A 72 -7.77 -9.74 9.92
C GLN A 72 -9.15 -10.42 9.99
N LYS A 73 -10.17 -9.71 9.51
CA LYS A 73 -11.55 -10.17 9.44
C LYS A 73 -11.79 -10.90 8.11
N PRO A 74 -12.42 -12.07 8.08
CA PRO A 74 -12.78 -12.75 6.85
C PRO A 74 -13.58 -11.85 5.89
N GLY A 75 -13.25 -11.89 4.61
CA GLY A 75 -13.93 -11.09 3.57
C GLY A 75 -13.54 -9.61 3.53
N VAL A 76 -12.51 -9.20 4.26
CA VAL A 76 -11.88 -7.88 4.18
C VAL A 76 -10.44 -8.03 3.67
N GLN A 77 -10.07 -7.26 2.66
CA GLN A 77 -8.71 -7.21 2.13
C GLN A 77 -7.94 -6.07 2.79
N TYR A 78 -6.98 -6.38 3.61
CA TYR A 78 -6.06 -5.44 4.22
C TYR A 78 -4.84 -5.31 3.33
N ALA A 79 -4.64 -4.14 2.72
CA ALA A 79 -3.64 -3.92 1.69
C ALA A 79 -2.46 -3.07 2.19
N ALA A 80 -1.31 -3.29 1.57
CA ALA A 80 -0.09 -2.54 1.82
C ALA A 80 0.44 -1.92 0.53
N LEU A 81 0.83 -0.65 0.59
CA LEU A 81 1.50 0.03 -0.51
C LEU A 81 3.00 -0.24 -0.48
N TRP A 82 3.58 -0.42 -1.65
CA TRP A 82 5.03 -0.42 -1.89
C TRP A 82 5.34 0.38 -3.15
N LEU A 83 6.55 0.94 -3.27
CA LEU A 83 6.94 1.79 -4.41
C LEU A 83 8.22 1.34 -5.10
N ASN A 84 9.03 0.50 -4.45
CA ASN A 84 10.30 0.01 -4.96
C ASN A 84 10.55 -1.42 -4.49
N GLN A 85 11.60 -2.06 -5.03
CA GLN A 85 11.94 -3.45 -4.74
C GLN A 85 12.13 -3.71 -3.23
N GLN A 86 12.80 -2.81 -2.51
CA GLN A 86 12.97 -2.92 -1.05
C GLN A 86 11.63 -2.93 -0.29
N GLY A 87 10.72 -2.02 -0.68
CA GLY A 87 9.38 -1.96 -0.09
C GLY A 87 8.57 -3.22 -0.41
N LEU A 88 8.68 -3.74 -1.63
CA LEU A 88 8.05 -4.99 -2.04
C LEU A 88 8.52 -6.17 -1.19
N GLU A 89 9.84 -6.34 -1.02
CA GLU A 89 10.41 -7.43 -0.20
C GLU A 89 9.95 -7.37 1.26
N ARG A 90 9.86 -6.16 1.83
CA ARG A 90 9.29 -5.96 3.17
C ARG A 90 7.81 -6.35 3.23
N ALA A 91 7.02 -5.89 2.26
CA ALA A 91 5.59 -6.16 2.18
C ALA A 91 5.29 -7.67 2.03
N LEU A 92 6.08 -8.39 1.21
CA LEU A 92 5.91 -9.84 0.97
C LEU A 92 6.21 -10.70 2.21
N ARG A 93 6.98 -10.19 3.18
CA ARG A 93 7.23 -10.89 4.46
C ARG A 93 6.07 -10.71 5.45
N GLY A 94 5.23 -9.69 5.23
CA GLY A 94 4.12 -9.36 6.11
C GLY A 94 2.83 -10.12 5.79
N PRO A 95 1.83 -10.01 6.66
CA PRO A 95 0.55 -10.72 6.51
C PRO A 95 -0.45 -10.01 5.59
N LEU A 96 -0.17 -8.77 5.13
CA LEU A 96 -1.12 -7.99 4.36
C LEU A 96 -1.10 -8.35 2.88
N HIS A 97 -2.20 -8.01 2.20
CA HIS A 97 -2.28 -8.15 0.75
C HIS A 97 -1.32 -7.17 0.07
N VAL A 98 -0.56 -7.68 -0.87
CA VAL A 98 0.40 -6.90 -1.67
C VAL A 98 -0.06 -6.92 -3.12
N ASP A 99 -0.41 -5.74 -3.65
CA ASP A 99 -0.85 -5.61 -5.03
C ASP A 99 0.32 -5.80 -6.01
N GLY A 100 0.08 -6.57 -7.07
CA GLY A 100 1.01 -6.78 -8.19
C GLY A 100 1.00 -5.64 -9.22
N GLY A 101 0.50 -4.47 -8.86
CA GLY A 101 0.36 -3.35 -9.79
C GLY A 101 1.68 -2.66 -10.10
N VAL A 102 1.88 -2.34 -11.39
CA VAL A 102 2.99 -1.50 -11.86
C VAL A 102 2.62 -0.03 -11.68
N ARG A 103 3.53 0.74 -11.08
CA ARG A 103 3.36 2.19 -10.88
C ARG A 103 4.53 2.93 -11.51
N VAL A 104 4.26 3.60 -12.63
CA VAL A 104 5.23 4.43 -13.35
C VAL A 104 4.59 5.78 -13.64
N THR A 105 5.35 6.86 -13.46
CA THR A 105 4.95 8.21 -13.87
C THR A 105 5.55 8.55 -15.22
N ALA A 106 4.90 9.42 -15.98
CA ALA A 106 5.43 9.98 -17.22
C ALA A 106 6.35 11.20 -17.00
N SER A 107 6.51 11.67 -15.76
CA SER A 107 7.32 12.84 -15.41
C SER A 107 8.62 12.45 -14.73
N ASP A 108 9.76 12.68 -15.36
CA ASP A 108 11.08 12.47 -14.74
C ASP A 108 11.27 13.32 -13.48
N THR A 109 10.83 14.57 -13.49
CA THR A 109 10.92 15.45 -12.31
C THR A 109 10.15 14.87 -11.12
N PHE A 110 8.94 14.37 -11.36
CA PHE A 110 8.15 13.73 -10.32
C PHE A 110 8.80 12.41 -9.85
N SER A 111 9.28 11.58 -10.79
CA SER A 111 9.95 10.31 -10.49
C SER A 111 11.17 10.52 -9.59
N LEU A 112 12.05 11.45 -9.98
CA LEU A 112 13.25 11.80 -9.21
C LEU A 112 12.92 12.32 -7.81
N LYS A 113 11.91 13.18 -7.68
CA LYS A 113 11.47 13.71 -6.37
C LYS A 113 10.83 12.64 -5.49
N ASN A 114 9.99 11.78 -6.06
CA ASN A 114 9.17 10.83 -5.31
C ASN A 114 9.94 9.55 -4.94
N ILE A 115 10.60 8.93 -5.93
CA ILE A 115 11.29 7.64 -5.73
C ILE A 115 12.81 7.71 -5.91
N GLY A 116 13.36 8.85 -6.31
CA GLY A 116 14.80 9.06 -6.46
C GLY A 116 15.41 8.42 -7.71
N LYS A 117 14.59 8.12 -8.73
CA LYS A 117 15.00 7.45 -9.97
C LYS A 117 14.41 8.14 -11.19
N SER A 118 15.10 8.04 -12.34
CA SER A 118 14.55 8.43 -13.64
C SER A 118 13.38 7.52 -14.03
N VAL A 119 12.53 7.96 -14.98
CA VAL A 119 11.44 7.13 -15.49
C VAL A 119 11.96 5.82 -16.12
N PRO A 120 13.02 5.83 -16.96
CA PRO A 120 13.60 4.59 -17.48
C PRO A 120 14.07 3.61 -16.39
N ASP A 121 14.78 4.10 -15.35
CA ASP A 121 15.25 3.26 -14.26
C ASP A 121 14.09 2.68 -13.45
N ALA A 122 13.06 3.49 -13.19
CA ALA A 122 11.83 3.05 -12.54
C ALA A 122 11.12 1.94 -13.34
N MET A 123 11.08 2.06 -14.66
CA MET A 123 10.51 1.02 -15.54
C MET A 123 11.29 -0.29 -15.46
N VAL A 124 12.62 -0.24 -15.41
CA VAL A 124 13.44 -1.44 -15.24
C VAL A 124 13.12 -2.13 -13.91
N GLU A 125 13.07 -1.37 -12.81
CA GLU A 125 12.73 -1.91 -11.50
C GLU A 125 11.31 -2.50 -11.44
N GLN A 126 10.33 -1.84 -12.06
CA GLN A 126 8.96 -2.35 -12.12
C GLN A 126 8.85 -3.67 -12.93
N ARG A 127 9.65 -3.84 -13.97
CA ARG A 127 9.76 -5.12 -14.69
C ARG A 127 10.29 -6.25 -13.80
N MET A 128 11.27 -5.96 -12.93
CA MET A 128 11.76 -6.93 -11.96
C MET A 128 10.66 -7.32 -10.96
N SER A 129 9.93 -6.34 -10.45
CA SER A 129 8.80 -6.57 -9.56
C SER A 129 7.72 -7.44 -10.20
N LEU A 130 7.38 -7.18 -11.47
CA LEU A 130 6.43 -8.03 -12.22
C LEU A 130 6.91 -9.48 -12.34
N LYS A 131 8.21 -9.69 -12.55
CA LYS A 131 8.77 -11.06 -12.58
C LYS A 131 8.57 -11.75 -11.24
N THR A 132 8.87 -11.08 -10.13
CA THR A 132 8.62 -11.59 -8.78
C THR A 132 7.15 -11.97 -8.57
N PHE A 133 6.21 -11.11 -8.98
CA PHE A 133 4.78 -11.40 -8.86
C PHE A 133 4.34 -12.60 -9.71
N LYS A 134 4.88 -12.76 -10.90
CA LYS A 134 4.62 -13.95 -11.74
C LYS A 134 5.11 -15.23 -11.05
N GLU A 135 6.31 -15.20 -10.49
CA GLU A 135 6.92 -16.35 -9.80
C GLU A 135 6.10 -16.79 -8.58
N ILE A 136 5.53 -15.85 -7.83
CA ILE A 136 4.68 -16.16 -6.66
C ILE A 136 3.20 -16.34 -7.00
N GLY A 137 2.84 -16.35 -8.30
CA GLY A 137 1.46 -16.59 -8.76
C GLY A 137 0.47 -15.47 -8.43
N ARG A 138 0.95 -14.24 -8.19
CA ARG A 138 0.11 -13.06 -7.85
C ARG A 138 -0.02 -12.03 -8.97
N ALA A 139 0.66 -12.20 -10.10
CA ALA A 139 0.49 -11.34 -11.27
C ALA A 139 -0.57 -11.94 -12.20
N HIS A 140 -1.64 -11.20 -12.43
CA HIS A 140 -2.53 -11.42 -13.56
C HIS A 140 -2.02 -10.61 -14.74
N VAL A 141 -1.77 -11.27 -15.87
CA VAL A 141 -1.41 -10.65 -17.15
C VAL A 141 -2.62 -10.70 -18.06
#